data_a567e08a3be9cdb0cc767245e785e96c
#
_entry.id   a567e08a3be9cdb0cc767245e785e96c
#
_cell.length_a   1.000
_cell.length_b   1.000
_cell.length_c   1.000
_cell.angle_alpha   90.00
_cell.angle_beta   90.00
_cell.angle_gamma   90.00
#
_symmetry.space_group_name_H-M   'P 1'
#
loop_
_entity.id
_entity.type
_entity.pdbx_description
1 polymer ?
#
loop_
_entity_poly.entity_id
_entity_poly.type
_entity_poly.pdbx_seq_one_letter_code
_entity_poly.pdbx_strand_id
1 'polypeptide(L)'
;MLYIRPGSQVRQLITLLSFVGEYPVRSLHLLGNERVYKALVHKLTTAQTYRLPQTETEMTTRLLTVTGKANNKTIRLYKGALPILDWIHPDAYRYYLSAFWNHRFPGNESHWDRNHRVAEAVAMCMRAGIECRPYLLPQLQNQRITKLIPDEPCFYLAKDLKKLGEAEMNKTMFTRMVGTVYFGSEAYVVYNTRSSVMKWSGKGEFKTLHNIVDICRLNAGIDKTPAAILFGESENVALNTLLESDTSKRPEFRFDIVYRNIYFIPMNEYGIRQLSILSVPDWKEKLLDLLFEPDVRTYNRGLFEYDALINGIYVFSHLDSDLARLVRFKEAITNQTGRFEVLCYPHQMHFLREYLGQLVTIKTIDMDSVEAELGPERRNLLER
;
A
#
# COMPACT_ATOMS: atom_id res chain seq x y z
N MET A 1 -8.69 17.32 30.48
CA MET A 1 -9.76 17.16 29.49
C MET A 1 -9.12 17.05 28.11
N LEU A 2 -9.48 16.05 27.33
CA LEU A 2 -8.94 15.83 26.00
C LEU A 2 -9.99 16.14 24.93
N TYR A 3 -9.57 16.92 23.93
CA TYR A 3 -10.38 17.21 22.75
C TYR A 3 -9.77 16.49 21.54
N ILE A 4 -10.58 15.70 20.81
CA ILE A 4 -10.14 14.96 19.63
C ILE A 4 -10.34 15.85 18.39
N ARG A 5 -9.28 16.53 17.98
CA ARG A 5 -9.29 17.41 16.80
C ARG A 5 -9.26 16.63 15.49
N PRO A 6 -9.84 17.16 14.41
CA PRO A 6 -9.58 16.69 13.07
C PRO A 6 -8.04 16.60 12.82
N GLY A 7 -7.59 15.59 12.09
CA GLY A 7 -6.16 15.39 11.80
C GLY A 7 -5.28 14.93 12.98
N SER A 8 -5.80 14.89 14.22
CA SER A 8 -5.00 14.47 15.36
C SER A 8 -4.61 12.99 15.28
N GLN A 9 -3.43 12.64 15.84
CA GLN A 9 -2.96 11.25 15.91
C GLN A 9 -3.94 10.33 16.64
N VAL A 10 -4.69 10.84 17.63
CA VAL A 10 -5.74 10.08 18.32
C VAL A 10 -6.85 9.71 17.34
N ARG A 11 -7.34 10.67 16.54
CA ARG A 11 -8.38 10.43 15.54
C ARG A 11 -7.90 9.43 14.48
N GLN A 12 -6.70 9.62 13.95
CA GLN A 12 -6.09 8.71 12.97
C GLN A 12 -6.00 7.27 13.50
N LEU A 13 -5.50 7.09 14.74
CA LEU A 13 -5.35 5.78 15.35
C LEU A 13 -6.71 5.10 15.59
N ILE A 14 -7.72 5.83 16.10
CA ILE A 14 -9.06 5.28 16.32
C ILE A 14 -9.71 4.88 14.98
N THR A 15 -9.59 5.73 13.96
CA THR A 15 -10.11 5.46 12.62
C THR A 15 -9.42 4.24 12.00
N LEU A 16 -8.09 4.15 12.06
CA LEU A 16 -7.35 2.96 11.61
C LEU A 16 -7.88 1.70 12.28
N LEU A 17 -7.96 1.70 13.62
CA LEU A 17 -8.42 0.54 14.39
C LEU A 17 -9.86 0.16 14.08
N SER A 18 -10.71 1.11 13.70
CA SER A 18 -12.09 0.82 13.30
C SER A 18 -12.15 0.01 12.00
N PHE A 19 -11.19 0.16 11.10
CA PHE A 19 -11.14 -0.57 9.84
C PHE A 19 -10.43 -1.92 9.95
N VAL A 20 -9.31 -1.97 10.70
CA VAL A 20 -8.47 -3.16 10.78
C VAL A 20 -8.76 -4.02 12.01
N GLY A 21 -9.44 -3.49 13.02
CA GLY A 21 -9.79 -4.14 14.28
C GLY A 21 -8.65 -4.18 15.29
N GLU A 22 -7.44 -4.51 14.87
CA GLU A 22 -6.25 -4.59 15.72
C GLU A 22 -5.00 -4.11 14.98
N TYR A 23 -4.03 -3.58 15.74
CA TYR A 23 -2.77 -3.10 15.20
C TYR A 23 -1.58 -3.58 16.05
N PRO A 24 -0.50 -4.11 15.44
CA PRO A 24 0.66 -4.60 16.19
C PRO A 24 1.49 -3.45 16.78
N VAL A 25 1.80 -3.54 18.08
CA VAL A 25 2.60 -2.52 18.79
C VAL A 25 3.99 -2.36 18.18
N ARG A 26 4.58 -3.45 17.67
CA ARG A 26 5.90 -3.43 17.00
C ARG A 26 5.95 -2.56 15.74
N SER A 27 4.80 -2.30 15.12
CA SER A 27 4.70 -1.57 13.85
C SER A 27 4.23 -0.10 14.03
N LEU A 28 4.26 0.42 15.28
CA LEU A 28 3.88 1.81 15.56
C LEU A 28 4.73 2.85 14.81
N HIS A 29 5.97 2.51 14.47
CA HIS A 29 6.85 3.34 13.64
C HIS A 29 6.26 3.63 12.25
N LEU A 30 5.39 2.75 11.73
CA LEU A 30 4.70 2.98 10.45
C LEU A 30 3.61 4.06 10.53
N LEU A 31 3.15 4.41 11.73
CA LEU A 31 2.19 5.49 11.95
C LEU A 31 2.86 6.87 12.08
N GLY A 32 4.17 6.91 12.31
CA GLY A 32 4.95 8.11 12.52
C GLY A 32 6.03 7.92 13.59
N ASN A 33 6.32 8.96 14.37
CA ASN A 33 7.33 8.85 15.41
C ASN A 33 6.92 7.81 16.47
N GLU A 34 7.68 6.73 16.54
CA GLU A 34 7.38 5.56 17.38
C GLU A 34 7.25 5.91 18.87
N ARG A 35 8.12 6.80 19.38
CA ARG A 35 8.09 7.22 20.81
C ARG A 35 6.80 7.96 21.12
N VAL A 36 6.37 8.83 20.21
CA VAL A 36 5.12 9.59 20.35
C VAL A 36 3.93 8.64 20.35
N TYR A 37 3.86 7.69 19.41
CA TYR A 37 2.77 6.72 19.36
C TYR A 37 2.78 5.75 20.54
N LYS A 38 3.94 5.30 21.04
CA LYS A 38 4.03 4.51 22.27
C LYS A 38 3.47 5.27 23.48
N ALA A 39 3.84 6.54 23.65
CA ALA A 39 3.31 7.39 24.72
C ALA A 39 1.80 7.62 24.58
N LEU A 40 1.33 7.85 23.33
CA LEU A 40 -0.08 8.02 23.03
C LEU A 40 -0.89 6.76 23.38
N VAL A 41 -0.44 5.58 22.95
CA VAL A 41 -1.07 4.30 23.29
C VAL A 41 -1.16 4.11 24.79
N HIS A 42 -0.07 4.33 25.52
CA HIS A 42 -0.06 4.26 26.98
C HIS A 42 -1.10 5.19 27.61
N LYS A 43 -1.17 6.44 27.15
CA LYS A 43 -2.16 7.42 27.63
C LYS A 43 -3.60 6.96 27.35
N LEU A 44 -3.88 6.43 26.17
CA LEU A 44 -5.22 6.04 25.74
C LEU A 44 -5.69 4.69 26.35
N THR A 45 -4.81 3.92 26.96
CA THR A 45 -5.16 2.71 27.73
C THR A 45 -5.62 3.03 29.16
N THR A 46 -5.42 4.26 29.63
CA THR A 46 -5.94 4.76 30.92
C THR A 46 -7.20 5.57 30.69
N ALA A 47 -8.06 5.65 31.72
CA ALA A 47 -9.26 6.45 31.65
C ALA A 47 -8.93 7.95 31.55
N GLN A 48 -9.50 8.62 30.57
CA GLN A 48 -9.36 10.05 30.31
C GLN A 48 -10.74 10.65 30.12
N THR A 49 -10.91 11.93 30.44
CA THR A 49 -12.14 12.65 30.18
C THR A 49 -12.07 13.32 28.83
N TYR A 50 -13.02 12.99 27.95
CA TYR A 50 -13.20 13.54 26.62
C TYR A 50 -14.41 14.43 26.59
N ARG A 51 -14.33 15.57 25.93
CA ARG A 51 -15.44 16.44 25.64
C ARG A 51 -15.87 16.27 24.19
N LEU A 52 -17.16 16.03 24.00
CA LEU A 52 -17.79 15.98 22.68
C LEU A 52 -18.32 17.38 22.34
N PRO A 53 -17.75 18.11 21.36
CA PRO A 53 -18.03 19.54 21.17
C PRO A 53 -19.49 19.86 20.85
N GLN A 54 -20.21 18.93 20.22
CA GLN A 54 -21.58 19.16 19.77
C GLN A 54 -22.64 18.96 20.87
N THR A 55 -22.30 18.21 21.91
CA THR A 55 -23.29 17.81 22.92
C THR A 55 -22.99 18.38 24.30
N GLU A 56 -21.87 19.11 24.46
CA GLU A 56 -21.30 19.50 25.75
C GLU A 56 -21.11 18.34 26.75
N THR A 57 -21.32 17.12 26.28
CA THR A 57 -21.26 15.90 27.10
C THR A 57 -19.81 15.53 27.37
N GLU A 58 -19.52 15.28 28.63
CA GLU A 58 -18.23 14.75 29.07
C GLU A 58 -18.33 13.23 29.26
N MET A 59 -17.35 12.52 28.74
CA MET A 59 -17.25 11.08 28.89
C MET A 59 -15.87 10.70 29.42
N THR A 60 -15.84 10.00 30.55
CA THR A 60 -14.61 9.45 31.11
C THR A 60 -14.49 7.98 30.74
N THR A 61 -13.52 7.65 29.89
CA THR A 61 -13.25 6.28 29.45
C THR A 61 -11.82 6.10 28.97
N ARG A 62 -11.35 4.86 28.87
CA ARG A 62 -10.18 4.51 28.06
C ARG A 62 -10.61 4.26 26.63
N LEU A 63 -9.75 4.57 25.67
CA LEU A 63 -10.02 4.34 24.26
C LEU A 63 -9.45 3.03 23.73
N LEU A 64 -8.35 2.58 24.30
CA LEU A 64 -7.60 1.43 23.82
C LEU A 64 -7.48 0.32 24.86
N THR A 65 -7.29 -0.88 24.35
CA THR A 65 -6.84 -2.04 25.11
C THR A 65 -5.61 -2.62 24.42
N VAL A 66 -4.58 -2.97 25.19
CA VAL A 66 -3.42 -3.71 24.71
C VAL A 66 -3.57 -5.16 25.15
N THR A 67 -3.44 -6.08 24.22
CA THR A 67 -3.51 -7.54 24.43
C THR A 67 -2.22 -8.21 23.93
N GLY A 68 -1.99 -9.45 24.31
CA GLY A 68 -0.79 -10.19 23.92
C GLY A 68 0.43 -9.91 24.82
N LYS A 69 1.52 -10.62 24.57
CA LYS A 69 2.78 -10.53 25.33
C LYS A 69 3.97 -10.31 24.39
N ALA A 70 5.00 -9.68 24.91
CA ALA A 70 6.24 -9.41 24.18
C ALA A 70 5.99 -8.81 22.77
N ASN A 71 6.54 -9.42 21.72
CA ASN A 71 6.42 -8.95 20.34
C ASN A 71 5.02 -9.16 19.72
N ASN A 72 4.16 -9.93 20.38
CA ASN A 72 2.79 -10.19 19.91
C ASN A 72 1.77 -9.24 20.56
N LYS A 73 2.23 -8.12 21.15
CA LYS A 73 1.31 -7.10 21.67
C LYS A 73 0.56 -6.43 20.55
N THR A 74 -0.77 -6.34 20.71
CA THR A 74 -1.68 -5.67 19.78
C THR A 74 -2.53 -4.62 20.49
N ILE A 75 -2.90 -3.60 19.76
CA ILE A 75 -3.79 -2.53 20.20
C ILE A 75 -5.15 -2.77 19.57
N ARG A 76 -6.21 -2.62 20.36
CA ARG A 76 -7.61 -2.71 19.93
C ARG A 76 -8.42 -1.56 20.52
N LEU A 77 -9.52 -1.21 19.87
CA LEU A 77 -10.48 -0.29 20.48
C LEU A 77 -11.07 -0.92 21.74
N TYR A 78 -11.18 -0.12 22.80
CA TYR A 78 -11.97 -0.49 23.96
C TYR A 78 -13.44 -0.16 23.72
N LYS A 79 -14.36 -0.93 24.29
CA LYS A 79 -15.82 -0.72 24.08
C LYS A 79 -16.28 0.71 24.39
N GLY A 80 -15.67 1.36 25.38
CA GLY A 80 -15.97 2.75 25.71
C GLY A 80 -15.47 3.78 24.68
N ALA A 81 -14.70 3.38 23.68
CA ALA A 81 -14.34 4.26 22.56
C ALA A 81 -15.43 4.35 21.50
N LEU A 82 -16.42 3.46 21.49
CA LEU A 82 -17.42 3.37 20.43
C LEU A 82 -18.29 4.62 20.31
N PRO A 83 -18.81 5.24 21.39
CA PRO A 83 -19.54 6.50 21.27
C PRO A 83 -18.68 7.63 20.72
N ILE A 84 -17.39 7.64 21.04
CA ILE A 84 -16.45 8.63 20.50
C ILE A 84 -16.21 8.38 19.02
N LEU A 85 -16.05 7.11 18.60
CA LEU A 85 -15.92 6.74 17.19
C LEU A 85 -17.15 7.14 16.38
N ASP A 86 -18.36 6.89 16.91
CA ASP A 86 -19.62 7.29 16.27
C ASP A 86 -19.65 8.80 16.04
N TRP A 87 -19.24 9.55 17.05
CA TRP A 87 -19.18 11.00 16.94
C TRP A 87 -18.13 11.51 15.93
N ILE A 88 -16.91 10.98 15.91
CA ILE A 88 -15.85 11.46 15.03
C ILE A 88 -15.96 10.94 13.59
N HIS A 89 -16.55 9.75 13.41
CA HIS A 89 -16.67 9.06 12.12
C HIS A 89 -17.81 8.04 12.11
N PRO A 90 -19.07 8.45 11.91
CA PRO A 90 -20.26 7.57 11.98
C PRO A 90 -20.19 6.36 11.04
N ASP A 91 -19.64 6.53 9.81
CA ASP A 91 -19.49 5.43 8.84
C ASP A 91 -18.51 4.39 9.32
N ALA A 92 -17.37 4.81 9.89
CA ALA A 92 -16.38 3.91 10.48
C ALA A 92 -16.95 3.17 11.70
N TYR A 93 -17.79 3.82 12.50
CA TYR A 93 -18.50 3.19 13.60
C TYR A 93 -19.45 2.09 13.12
N ARG A 94 -20.31 2.37 12.13
CA ARG A 94 -21.22 1.38 11.55
C ARG A 94 -20.44 0.20 10.94
N TYR A 95 -19.36 0.51 10.21
CA TYR A 95 -18.49 -0.52 9.67
C TYR A 95 -17.87 -1.38 10.77
N TYR A 96 -17.34 -0.76 11.85
CA TYR A 96 -16.73 -1.49 12.96
C TYR A 96 -17.71 -2.46 13.62
N LEU A 97 -18.94 -2.01 13.90
CA LEU A 97 -19.99 -2.88 14.47
C LEU A 97 -20.32 -4.06 13.56
N SER A 98 -20.38 -3.84 12.25
CA SER A 98 -20.63 -4.90 11.26
C SER A 98 -19.47 -5.87 11.14
N ALA A 99 -18.22 -5.35 11.07
CA ALA A 99 -17.02 -6.15 10.82
C ALA A 99 -16.52 -6.90 12.06
N PHE A 100 -16.74 -6.34 13.26
CA PHE A 100 -16.19 -6.84 14.53
C PHE A 100 -17.29 -6.97 15.60
N TRP A 101 -18.38 -7.67 15.24
CA TRP A 101 -19.51 -7.91 16.12
C TRP A 101 -19.08 -8.38 17.52
N ASN A 102 -19.62 -7.73 18.57
CA ASN A 102 -19.27 -7.98 19.96
C ASN A 102 -17.77 -7.87 20.29
N HIS A 103 -17.01 -7.01 19.61
CA HIS A 103 -15.55 -6.94 19.74
C HIS A 103 -14.84 -8.28 19.50
N ARG A 104 -15.44 -9.20 18.79
CA ARG A 104 -14.79 -10.45 18.41
C ARG A 104 -13.88 -10.18 17.22
N PHE A 105 -12.61 -10.47 17.44
CA PHE A 105 -11.61 -10.37 16.38
C PHE A 105 -11.41 -11.77 15.80
N PRO A 106 -11.49 -11.92 14.48
CA PRO A 106 -11.37 -13.23 13.88
C PRO A 106 -9.98 -13.81 14.12
N GLY A 107 -9.92 -15.03 14.62
CA GLY A 107 -8.81 -15.89 14.36
C GLY A 107 -7.98 -16.37 15.53
N ASN A 108 -7.36 -17.49 15.24
CA ASN A 108 -6.23 -18.08 15.93
C ASN A 108 -4.92 -17.38 15.49
N GLU A 109 -3.77 -17.82 15.96
CA GLU A 109 -2.47 -17.21 15.68
C GLU A 109 -2.16 -17.05 14.19
N SER A 110 -2.58 -18.00 13.34
CA SER A 110 -2.36 -17.93 11.89
C SER A 110 -3.10 -16.78 11.21
N HIS A 111 -4.23 -16.35 11.77
CA HIS A 111 -4.98 -15.21 11.27
C HIS A 111 -4.43 -13.87 11.76
N TRP A 112 -3.78 -13.84 12.91
CA TRP A 112 -3.18 -12.62 13.46
C TRP A 112 -2.10 -12.06 12.56
N ASP A 113 -1.18 -12.90 12.09
CA ASP A 113 -0.12 -12.44 11.20
C ASP A 113 -0.69 -11.80 9.93
N ARG A 114 -1.72 -12.41 9.34
CA ARG A 114 -2.42 -11.84 8.19
C ARG A 114 -3.11 -10.52 8.51
N ASN A 115 -3.83 -10.44 9.64
CA ASN A 115 -4.51 -9.22 10.05
C ASN A 115 -3.51 -8.08 10.29
N HIS A 116 -2.35 -8.40 10.89
CA HIS A 116 -1.30 -7.42 11.11
C HIS A 116 -0.70 -6.91 9.79
N ARG A 117 -0.47 -7.78 8.80
CA ARG A 117 -0.01 -7.38 7.46
C ARG A 117 -1.01 -6.44 6.77
N VAL A 118 -2.30 -6.70 6.92
CA VAL A 118 -3.35 -5.80 6.44
C VAL A 118 -3.29 -4.46 7.16
N ALA A 119 -3.18 -4.47 8.49
CA ALA A 119 -3.16 -3.26 9.30
C ALA A 119 -1.95 -2.37 8.98
N GLU A 120 -0.78 -2.97 8.78
CA GLU A 120 0.45 -2.29 8.38
C GLU A 120 0.32 -1.65 6.99
N ALA A 121 -0.26 -2.37 6.01
CA ALA A 121 -0.50 -1.84 4.67
C ALA A 121 -1.48 -0.65 4.71
N VAL A 122 -2.56 -0.75 5.49
CA VAL A 122 -3.50 0.37 5.68
C VAL A 122 -2.80 1.58 6.31
N ALA A 123 -1.93 1.36 7.31
CA ALA A 123 -1.17 2.43 7.94
C ALA A 123 -0.25 3.16 6.93
N MET A 124 0.47 2.41 6.09
CA MET A 124 1.30 2.96 5.01
C MET A 124 0.46 3.79 4.04
N CYS A 125 -0.67 3.24 3.57
CA CYS A 125 -1.59 3.92 2.66
C CYS A 125 -2.14 5.22 3.29
N MET A 126 -2.64 5.18 4.51
CA MET A 126 -3.18 6.37 5.18
C MET A 126 -2.12 7.47 5.35
N ARG A 127 -0.87 7.12 5.65
CA ARG A 127 0.22 8.10 5.74
C ARG A 127 0.61 8.69 4.38
N ALA A 128 0.46 7.92 3.32
CA ALA A 128 0.67 8.39 1.96
C ALA A 128 -0.51 9.22 1.39
N GLY A 129 -1.56 9.45 2.18
CA GLY A 129 -2.75 10.17 1.74
C GLY A 129 -3.79 9.32 1.01
N ILE A 130 -3.59 7.99 0.97
CA ILE A 130 -4.55 7.05 0.40
C ILE A 130 -5.59 6.71 1.47
N GLU A 131 -6.83 7.07 1.21
CA GLU A 131 -7.91 6.84 2.17
C GLU A 131 -8.32 5.36 2.24
N CYS A 132 -8.81 4.95 3.39
CA CYS A 132 -9.44 3.64 3.58
C CYS A 132 -10.94 3.84 3.84
N ARG A 133 -11.78 3.40 2.88
CA ARG A 133 -13.24 3.57 2.94
C ARG A 133 -13.96 2.23 2.74
N PRO A 134 -13.73 1.22 3.60
CA PRO A 134 -14.29 -0.13 3.40
C PRO A 134 -15.81 -0.15 3.47
N TYR A 135 -16.44 0.83 4.11
CA TYR A 135 -17.88 0.98 4.21
C TYR A 135 -18.57 1.36 2.89
N LEU A 136 -17.84 1.80 1.88
CA LEU A 136 -18.40 2.10 0.55
C LEU A 136 -18.61 0.84 -0.29
N LEU A 137 -17.89 -0.26 -0.03
CA LEU A 137 -17.97 -1.48 -0.82
C LEU A 137 -19.35 -2.13 -0.87
N PRO A 138 -20.14 -2.23 0.22
CA PRO A 138 -21.48 -2.79 0.16
C PRO A 138 -22.44 -2.02 -0.75
N GLN A 139 -22.20 -0.73 -0.95
CA GLN A 139 -22.99 0.11 -1.86
C GLN A 139 -22.73 -0.24 -3.33
N LEU A 140 -21.57 -0.84 -3.61
CA LEU A 140 -21.15 -1.22 -4.96
C LEU A 140 -21.87 -2.45 -5.48
N GLN A 141 -22.46 -3.26 -4.63
CA GLN A 141 -23.34 -4.36 -5.00
C GLN A 141 -24.72 -3.85 -5.47
N ASN A 142 -25.04 -2.60 -5.18
CA ASN A 142 -26.29 -2.00 -5.59
C ASN A 142 -26.12 -1.45 -7.01
N GLN A 143 -26.80 -2.05 -8.00
CA GLN A 143 -26.76 -1.67 -9.44
C GLN A 143 -27.03 -0.18 -9.75
N ARG A 144 -27.36 0.60 -8.73
CA ARG A 144 -27.60 2.06 -8.85
C ARG A 144 -26.32 2.89 -8.77
N ILE A 145 -25.18 2.32 -8.44
CA ILE A 145 -23.92 3.05 -8.36
C ILE A 145 -23.14 2.82 -9.64
N THR A 146 -23.10 3.85 -10.47
CA THR A 146 -22.46 3.84 -11.77
C THR A 146 -20.95 4.11 -11.71
N LYS A 147 -20.42 4.56 -10.57
CA LYS A 147 -18.98 4.87 -10.40
C LYS A 147 -18.46 4.32 -9.09
N LEU A 148 -17.67 3.28 -9.20
CA LEU A 148 -17.09 2.55 -8.08
C LEU A 148 -15.84 3.21 -7.53
N ILE A 149 -15.09 3.85 -8.40
CA ILE A 149 -13.78 4.36 -8.10
C ILE A 149 -13.91 5.80 -7.67
N PRO A 150 -13.46 6.12 -6.46
CA PRO A 150 -13.32 7.50 -6.07
C PRO A 150 -12.29 8.18 -6.97
N ASP A 151 -12.47 9.47 -7.22
CA ASP A 151 -11.49 10.29 -7.93
C ASP A 151 -10.16 10.39 -7.14
N GLU A 152 -10.23 10.18 -5.83
CA GLU A 152 -9.08 10.15 -4.93
C GLU A 152 -8.66 8.70 -4.62
N PRO A 153 -7.34 8.45 -4.40
CA PRO A 153 -6.84 7.13 -4.08
C PRO A 153 -7.52 6.52 -2.85
N CYS A 154 -8.03 5.30 -2.98
CA CYS A 154 -8.72 4.61 -1.91
C CYS A 154 -8.27 3.16 -1.78
N PHE A 155 -7.97 2.75 -0.55
CA PHE A 155 -7.60 1.38 -0.21
C PHE A 155 -8.82 0.59 0.25
N TYR A 156 -9.01 -0.59 -0.34
CA TYR A 156 -10.04 -1.55 0.03
C TYR A 156 -9.42 -2.85 0.56
N LEU A 157 -9.94 -3.30 1.69
CA LEU A 157 -9.46 -4.51 2.36
C LEU A 157 -9.84 -5.79 1.58
N ALA A 158 -8.94 -6.75 1.50
CA ALA A 158 -9.20 -8.03 0.83
C ALA A 158 -10.43 -8.76 1.39
N LYS A 159 -10.70 -8.64 2.72
CA LYS A 159 -11.89 -9.25 3.34
C LYS A 159 -13.21 -8.69 2.83
N ASP A 160 -13.23 -7.39 2.46
CA ASP A 160 -14.43 -6.72 1.98
C ASP A 160 -14.62 -6.98 0.48
N LEU A 161 -13.54 -6.99 -0.31
CA LEU A 161 -13.57 -7.38 -1.72
C LEU A 161 -14.13 -8.80 -1.93
N LYS A 162 -13.90 -9.71 -0.98
CA LYS A 162 -14.48 -11.07 -1.02
C LYS A 162 -16.00 -11.10 -0.90
N LYS A 163 -16.62 -10.02 -0.49
CA LYS A 163 -18.07 -9.89 -0.43
C LYS A 163 -18.69 -9.46 -1.76
N LEU A 164 -17.86 -9.03 -2.72
CA LEU A 164 -18.28 -8.72 -4.08
C LEU A 164 -18.34 -10.02 -4.88
N GLY A 165 -19.49 -10.30 -5.53
CA GLY A 165 -19.69 -11.50 -6.31
C GLY A 165 -20.26 -12.70 -5.53
N GLU A 166 -20.36 -13.85 -6.18
CA GLU A 166 -20.94 -15.06 -5.59
C GLU A 166 -20.03 -15.68 -4.52
N ALA A 167 -20.62 -15.98 -3.37
CA ALA A 167 -19.88 -16.37 -2.15
C ALA A 167 -19.02 -17.64 -2.30
N GLU A 168 -19.39 -18.55 -3.21
CA GLU A 168 -18.65 -19.82 -3.42
C GLU A 168 -17.39 -19.63 -4.25
N MET A 169 -17.38 -18.73 -5.23
CA MET A 169 -16.21 -18.42 -6.05
C MET A 169 -15.15 -17.66 -5.25
N ASN A 170 -15.55 -16.91 -4.24
CA ASN A 170 -14.67 -15.95 -3.55
C ASN A 170 -13.81 -16.55 -2.41
N LYS A 171 -14.12 -17.77 -1.93
CA LYS A 171 -13.46 -18.34 -0.73
C LYS A 171 -11.97 -18.65 -0.89
N THR A 172 -11.49 -18.87 -2.11
CA THR A 172 -10.10 -19.27 -2.37
C THR A 172 -9.31 -18.26 -3.22
N MET A 173 -9.91 -17.16 -3.62
CA MET A 173 -9.44 -16.36 -4.73
C MET A 173 -8.40 -15.32 -4.36
N PHE A 174 -8.39 -14.81 -3.14
CA PHE A 174 -7.47 -13.75 -2.71
C PHE A 174 -6.39 -14.29 -1.75
N THR A 175 -5.55 -15.18 -2.28
CA THR A 175 -4.41 -15.68 -1.52
C THR A 175 -3.37 -14.59 -1.35
N ARG A 176 -2.92 -14.36 -0.12
CA ARG A 176 -1.85 -13.43 0.26
C ARG A 176 -2.10 -11.93 0.00
N MET A 177 -3.09 -11.57 -0.82
CA MET A 177 -3.47 -10.18 -1.02
C MET A 177 -3.99 -9.58 0.28
N VAL A 178 -3.55 -8.38 0.63
CA VAL A 178 -4.01 -7.62 1.80
C VAL A 178 -5.12 -6.65 1.46
N GLY A 179 -5.16 -6.17 0.21
CA GLY A 179 -6.18 -5.27 -0.30
C GLY A 179 -5.89 -4.82 -1.73
N THR A 180 -6.61 -3.80 -2.15
CA THR A 180 -6.39 -3.11 -3.43
C THR A 180 -6.43 -1.60 -3.23
N VAL A 181 -5.69 -0.87 -4.05
CA VAL A 181 -5.82 0.58 -4.18
C VAL A 181 -6.45 0.88 -5.53
N TYR A 182 -7.44 1.75 -5.53
CA TYR A 182 -8.08 2.25 -6.75
C TYR A 182 -8.05 3.77 -6.79
N PHE A 183 -7.78 4.35 -7.94
CA PHE A 183 -7.99 5.76 -8.22
C PHE A 183 -7.97 6.04 -9.72
N GLY A 184 -8.84 6.91 -10.20
CA GLY A 184 -8.93 7.24 -11.61
C GLY A 184 -9.07 6.00 -12.49
N SER A 185 -8.12 5.77 -13.39
CA SER A 185 -8.05 4.59 -14.26
C SER A 185 -7.07 3.51 -13.76
N GLU A 186 -6.55 3.64 -12.56
CA GLU A 186 -5.51 2.77 -12.02
C GLU A 186 -6.06 1.82 -10.95
N ALA A 187 -5.54 0.60 -10.94
CA ALA A 187 -5.83 -0.40 -9.93
C ALA A 187 -4.54 -1.12 -9.51
N TYR A 188 -4.35 -1.30 -8.20
CA TYR A 188 -3.18 -1.96 -7.65
C TYR A 188 -3.59 -3.07 -6.68
N VAL A 189 -3.11 -4.28 -6.92
CA VAL A 189 -3.24 -5.40 -5.98
C VAL A 189 -2.14 -5.28 -4.94
N VAL A 190 -2.47 -5.27 -3.66
CA VAL A 190 -1.51 -4.99 -2.58
C VAL A 190 -1.14 -6.26 -1.83
N TYR A 191 0.16 -6.49 -1.72
CA TYR A 191 0.78 -7.55 -0.92
C TYR A 191 1.64 -6.94 0.19
N ASN A 192 1.73 -7.62 1.33
CA ASN A 192 2.66 -7.25 2.40
C ASN A 192 3.41 -8.51 2.85
N THR A 193 4.69 -8.57 2.56
CA THR A 193 5.55 -9.72 2.87
C THR A 193 6.41 -9.51 4.12
N ARG A 194 6.51 -8.28 4.61
CA ARG A 194 7.44 -7.89 5.69
C ARG A 194 8.88 -8.25 5.34
N SER A 195 9.55 -9.02 6.22
CA SER A 195 10.93 -9.50 6.02
C SER A 195 11.03 -10.74 5.13
N SER A 196 9.91 -11.36 4.77
CA SER A 196 9.92 -12.61 4.02
C SER A 196 9.85 -12.39 2.52
N VAL A 197 10.53 -13.20 1.74
CA VAL A 197 10.33 -13.26 0.29
C VAL A 197 9.02 -13.97 0.00
N MET A 198 8.20 -13.40 -0.86
CA MET A 198 6.95 -14.00 -1.27
C MET A 198 7.22 -15.14 -2.28
N LYS A 199 6.96 -16.36 -1.84
CA LYS A 199 7.01 -17.51 -2.76
C LYS A 199 5.79 -17.48 -3.69
N TRP A 200 6.00 -17.10 -4.94
CA TRP A 200 4.97 -17.04 -5.96
C TRP A 200 4.56 -18.47 -6.37
N SER A 201 3.29 -18.81 -6.11
CA SER A 201 2.75 -20.10 -6.50
C SER A 201 2.17 -20.09 -7.92
N GLY A 202 1.98 -18.90 -8.46
CA GLY A 202 1.39 -18.64 -9.76
C GLY A 202 -0.12 -18.76 -9.76
N LYS A 203 -0.66 -19.96 -9.51
CA LYS A 203 -2.11 -20.21 -9.59
C LYS A 203 -2.96 -19.30 -8.71
N GLY A 204 -2.52 -19.03 -7.48
CA GLY A 204 -3.25 -18.18 -6.54
C GLY A 204 -3.20 -16.71 -6.95
N GLU A 205 -2.05 -16.25 -7.37
CA GLU A 205 -1.81 -14.88 -7.79
C GLU A 205 -2.50 -14.59 -9.13
N PHE A 206 -2.46 -15.51 -10.11
CA PHE A 206 -3.24 -15.39 -11.35
C PHE A 206 -4.74 -15.31 -11.10
N LYS A 207 -5.28 -16.18 -10.24
CA LYS A 207 -6.70 -16.11 -9.87
C LYS A 207 -7.04 -14.77 -9.22
N THR A 208 -6.18 -14.28 -8.32
CA THR A 208 -6.37 -12.97 -7.69
C THR A 208 -6.41 -11.87 -8.75
N LEU A 209 -5.45 -11.86 -9.67
CA LEU A 209 -5.38 -10.86 -10.73
C LEU A 209 -6.64 -10.91 -11.62
N HIS A 210 -7.06 -12.09 -12.08
CA HIS A 210 -8.27 -12.23 -12.91
C HIS A 210 -9.51 -11.66 -12.21
N ASN A 211 -9.70 -11.98 -10.93
CA ASN A 211 -10.85 -11.46 -10.18
C ASN A 211 -10.81 -9.95 -10.01
N ILE A 212 -9.63 -9.38 -9.78
CA ILE A 212 -9.50 -7.93 -9.69
C ILE A 212 -9.73 -7.30 -11.06
N VAL A 213 -9.29 -7.91 -12.16
CA VAL A 213 -9.60 -7.47 -13.52
C VAL A 213 -11.12 -7.45 -13.75
N ASP A 214 -11.82 -8.51 -13.35
CA ASP A 214 -13.28 -8.59 -13.49
C ASP A 214 -13.98 -7.52 -12.65
N ILE A 215 -13.57 -7.32 -11.39
CA ILE A 215 -14.08 -6.24 -10.54
C ILE A 215 -13.82 -4.88 -11.19
N CYS A 216 -12.62 -4.63 -11.71
CA CYS A 216 -12.26 -3.39 -12.37
C CYS A 216 -13.14 -3.11 -13.59
N ARG A 217 -13.32 -4.09 -14.47
CA ARG A 217 -14.11 -3.93 -15.70
C ARG A 217 -15.59 -3.80 -15.41
N LEU A 218 -16.16 -4.72 -14.60
CA LEU A 218 -17.60 -4.81 -14.40
C LEU A 218 -18.13 -3.70 -13.51
N ASN A 219 -17.35 -3.29 -12.52
CA ASN A 219 -17.81 -2.38 -11.49
C ASN A 219 -17.20 -0.98 -11.61
N ALA A 220 -16.09 -0.82 -12.30
CA ALA A 220 -15.30 0.40 -12.26
C ALA A 220 -15.01 1.02 -13.62
N GLY A 221 -15.25 0.27 -14.71
CA GLY A 221 -14.90 0.74 -16.05
C GLY A 221 -13.39 0.92 -16.26
N ILE A 222 -12.56 0.22 -15.48
CA ILE A 222 -11.11 0.21 -15.68
C ILE A 222 -10.73 -0.92 -16.63
N ASP A 223 -10.26 -0.54 -17.82
CA ASP A 223 -9.75 -1.49 -18.80
C ASP A 223 -8.25 -1.79 -18.65
N LYS A 224 -7.50 -0.94 -17.97
CA LYS A 224 -6.09 -1.18 -17.71
C LYS A 224 -5.90 -2.41 -16.81
N THR A 225 -4.93 -3.27 -17.17
CA THR A 225 -4.57 -4.41 -16.32
C THR A 225 -4.00 -3.90 -14.98
N PRO A 226 -4.53 -4.37 -13.85
CA PRO A 226 -4.02 -3.96 -12.55
C PRO A 226 -2.53 -4.28 -12.39
N ALA A 227 -1.80 -3.34 -11.78
CA ALA A 227 -0.44 -3.56 -11.32
C ALA A 227 -0.44 -4.15 -9.89
N ALA A 228 0.73 -4.45 -9.34
CA ALA A 228 0.84 -4.83 -7.94
C ALA A 228 1.70 -3.84 -7.15
N ILE A 229 1.40 -3.70 -5.85
CA ILE A 229 2.25 -3.08 -4.84
C ILE A 229 2.72 -4.17 -3.89
N LEU A 230 4.02 -4.27 -3.69
CA LEU A 230 4.66 -5.21 -2.78
C LEU A 230 5.33 -4.46 -1.63
N PHE A 231 4.72 -4.48 -0.45
CA PHE A 231 5.34 -3.98 0.76
C PHE A 231 6.35 -4.97 1.32
N GLY A 232 7.56 -4.48 1.64
CA GLY A 232 8.61 -5.22 2.33
C GLY A 232 9.31 -4.36 3.37
N GLU A 233 9.92 -4.96 4.40
CA GLU A 233 10.55 -4.22 5.50
C GLU A 233 11.80 -3.43 5.05
N SER A 234 12.48 -3.90 4.00
CA SER A 234 13.69 -3.25 3.48
C SER A 234 13.95 -3.64 2.03
N GLU A 235 14.87 -2.93 1.37
CA GLU A 235 15.33 -3.20 0.00
C GLU A 235 15.95 -4.61 -0.15
N ASN A 236 16.41 -5.23 0.94
CA ASN A 236 16.86 -6.62 0.91
C ASN A 236 15.73 -7.60 0.54
N VAL A 237 14.48 -7.27 0.86
CA VAL A 237 13.32 -8.07 0.44
C VAL A 237 13.14 -7.97 -1.07
N ALA A 238 13.33 -6.77 -1.64
CA ALA A 238 13.30 -6.58 -3.09
C ALA A 238 14.41 -7.39 -3.78
N LEU A 239 15.65 -7.26 -3.30
CA LEU A 239 16.78 -8.02 -3.83
C LEU A 239 16.55 -9.53 -3.80
N ASN A 240 16.13 -10.06 -2.65
CA ASN A 240 15.87 -11.49 -2.51
C ASN A 240 14.69 -11.95 -3.39
N THR A 241 13.70 -11.10 -3.63
CA THR A 241 12.60 -11.40 -4.55
C THR A 241 13.10 -11.51 -5.99
N LEU A 242 13.98 -10.61 -6.40
CA LEU A 242 14.64 -10.64 -7.72
C LEU A 242 15.52 -11.88 -7.90
N LEU A 243 16.36 -12.20 -6.91
CA LEU A 243 17.25 -13.37 -6.96
C LEU A 243 16.46 -14.69 -6.95
N GLU A 244 15.34 -14.77 -6.23
CA GLU A 244 14.45 -15.93 -6.28
C GLU A 244 13.80 -16.08 -7.66
N SER A 245 13.45 -14.96 -8.31
CA SER A 245 12.94 -14.96 -9.69
C SER A 245 13.97 -15.51 -10.67
N ASP A 246 15.21 -15.05 -10.59
CA ASP A 246 16.30 -15.51 -11.48
C ASP A 246 16.58 -17.01 -11.36
N THR A 247 16.39 -17.59 -10.17
CA THR A 247 16.64 -19.01 -9.89
C THR A 247 15.38 -19.89 -9.94
N SER A 248 14.24 -19.34 -10.33
CA SER A 248 12.97 -20.04 -10.32
C SER A 248 12.95 -21.25 -11.28
N LYS A 249 12.59 -22.42 -10.73
CA LYS A 249 12.37 -23.66 -11.51
C LYS A 249 11.08 -23.66 -12.32
N ARG A 250 10.22 -22.66 -12.12
CA ARG A 250 8.92 -22.50 -12.76
C ARG A 250 8.79 -21.09 -13.31
N PRO A 251 9.48 -20.79 -14.43
CA PRO A 251 9.51 -19.45 -14.99
C PRO A 251 8.11 -18.92 -15.33
N GLU A 252 7.16 -19.77 -15.70
CA GLU A 252 5.79 -19.41 -16.02
C GLU A 252 4.99 -18.84 -14.82
N PHE A 253 5.50 -19.01 -13.61
CA PHE A 253 4.87 -18.52 -12.38
C PHE A 253 5.66 -17.43 -11.67
N ARG A 254 6.68 -16.89 -12.31
CA ARG A 254 7.42 -15.77 -11.74
C ARG A 254 6.50 -14.55 -11.57
N PHE A 255 6.81 -13.70 -10.61
CA PHE A 255 6.00 -12.51 -10.33
C PHE A 255 5.91 -11.56 -11.52
N ASP A 256 6.99 -11.42 -12.29
CA ASP A 256 7.09 -10.58 -13.48
C ASP A 256 6.30 -11.11 -14.69
N ILE A 257 5.89 -12.39 -14.65
CA ILE A 257 4.96 -12.98 -15.62
C ILE A 257 3.50 -12.78 -15.17
N VAL A 258 3.24 -12.88 -13.84
CA VAL A 258 1.89 -12.65 -13.28
C VAL A 258 1.49 -11.20 -13.40
N TYR A 259 2.37 -10.29 -13.00
CA TYR A 259 2.15 -8.85 -13.05
C TYR A 259 3.12 -8.18 -14.01
N ARG A 260 2.60 -7.45 -14.97
CA ARG A 260 3.44 -6.65 -15.87
C ARG A 260 4.24 -5.59 -15.12
N ASN A 261 3.65 -5.01 -14.07
CA ASN A 261 4.25 -4.01 -13.20
C ASN A 261 4.03 -4.41 -11.75
N ILE A 262 5.08 -4.42 -10.95
CA ILE A 262 5.04 -4.67 -9.52
C ILE A 262 5.97 -3.71 -8.79
N TYR A 263 5.39 -2.76 -8.08
CA TYR A 263 6.09 -1.68 -7.40
C TYR A 263 6.47 -2.12 -6.00
N PHE A 264 7.76 -2.19 -5.72
CA PHE A 264 8.26 -2.48 -4.39
C PHE A 264 8.25 -1.21 -3.55
N ILE A 265 7.62 -1.27 -2.39
CA ILE A 265 7.53 -0.15 -1.46
C ILE A 265 8.11 -0.57 -0.11
N PRO A 266 9.26 -0.03 0.31
CA PRO A 266 9.82 -0.31 1.63
C PRO A 266 8.91 0.25 2.73
N MET A 267 8.77 -0.50 3.83
CA MET A 267 7.91 -0.12 4.95
C MET A 267 8.60 0.89 5.87
N ASN A 268 8.92 2.06 5.34
CA ASN A 268 9.61 3.17 6.01
C ASN A 268 9.19 4.52 5.42
N GLU A 269 9.85 5.61 5.81
CA GLU A 269 9.54 6.96 5.32
C GLU A 269 9.73 7.11 3.80
N TYR A 270 10.74 6.47 3.22
CA TYR A 270 10.96 6.52 1.76
C TYR A 270 9.79 5.86 1.03
N GLY A 271 9.31 4.71 1.52
CA GLY A 271 8.18 4.03 0.91
C GLY A 271 6.87 4.81 1.03
N ILE A 272 6.66 5.56 2.12
CA ILE A 272 5.47 6.43 2.25
C ILE A 272 5.52 7.55 1.21
N ARG A 273 6.66 8.20 1.04
CA ARG A 273 6.88 9.25 0.04
C ARG A 273 6.67 8.70 -1.39
N GLN A 274 7.23 7.54 -1.67
CA GLN A 274 7.08 6.87 -2.96
C GLN A 274 5.62 6.49 -3.24
N LEU A 275 4.91 5.97 -2.24
CA LEU A 275 3.49 5.65 -2.36
C LEU A 275 2.63 6.89 -2.60
N SER A 276 3.01 8.05 -2.03
CA SER A 276 2.37 9.33 -2.32
C SER A 276 2.55 9.74 -3.78
N ILE A 277 3.73 9.54 -4.36
CA ILE A 277 3.98 9.80 -5.79
C ILE A 277 3.15 8.85 -6.65
N LEU A 278 3.12 7.54 -6.34
CA LEU A 278 2.30 6.56 -7.05
C LEU A 278 0.80 6.86 -7.03
N SER A 279 0.35 7.65 -6.06
CA SER A 279 -1.06 8.03 -5.91
C SER A 279 -1.45 9.28 -6.74
N VAL A 280 -0.52 9.90 -7.45
CA VAL A 280 -0.81 11.02 -8.35
C VAL A 280 -1.34 10.49 -9.68
N PRO A 281 -2.42 11.05 -10.23
CA PRO A 281 -2.89 10.66 -11.55
C PRO A 281 -1.80 10.83 -12.62
N ASP A 282 -1.63 9.79 -13.45
CA ASP A 282 -0.61 9.73 -14.53
C ASP A 282 0.83 9.96 -14.04
N TRP A 283 1.09 9.61 -12.78
CA TRP A 283 2.38 9.82 -12.11
C TRP A 283 3.58 9.33 -12.91
N LYS A 284 3.45 8.21 -13.61
CA LYS A 284 4.56 7.61 -14.37
C LYS A 284 4.96 8.46 -15.57
N GLU A 285 3.98 8.96 -16.32
CA GLU A 285 4.23 9.84 -17.45
C GLU A 285 4.85 11.16 -16.96
N LYS A 286 4.28 11.74 -15.90
CA LYS A 286 4.81 12.96 -15.28
C LYS A 286 6.24 12.77 -14.77
N LEU A 287 6.56 11.62 -14.18
CA LEU A 287 7.91 11.30 -13.73
C LEU A 287 8.90 11.23 -14.90
N LEU A 288 8.50 10.58 -15.98
CA LEU A 288 9.36 10.48 -17.17
C LEU A 288 9.51 11.83 -17.88
N ASP A 289 8.47 12.66 -17.92
CA ASP A 289 8.53 14.03 -18.47
C ASP A 289 9.44 14.95 -17.62
N LEU A 290 9.48 14.72 -16.30
CA LEU A 290 10.40 15.44 -15.40
C LEU A 290 11.87 15.04 -15.66
N LEU A 291 12.12 13.78 -16.00
CA LEU A 291 13.48 13.24 -16.12
C LEU A 291 14.08 13.44 -17.51
N PHE A 292 13.25 13.48 -18.56
CA PHE A 292 13.71 13.38 -19.93
C PHE A 292 12.99 14.36 -20.85
N GLU A 293 13.76 15.10 -21.65
CA GLU A 293 13.21 15.89 -22.74
C GLU A 293 12.51 14.98 -23.79
N PRO A 294 11.45 15.46 -24.46
CA PRO A 294 10.66 14.65 -25.37
C PRO A 294 11.45 14.04 -26.55
N ASP A 295 12.52 14.68 -27.01
CA ASP A 295 13.36 14.24 -28.13
C ASP A 295 14.29 13.07 -27.79
N VAL A 296 14.65 12.89 -26.53
CA VAL A 296 15.49 11.78 -26.06
C VAL A 296 14.68 10.64 -25.43
N ARG A 297 13.41 10.93 -25.08
CA ARG A 297 12.51 9.98 -24.46
C ARG A 297 12.05 8.91 -25.46
N THR A 298 12.03 7.66 -25.03
CA THR A 298 11.49 6.60 -25.87
C THR A 298 10.04 6.26 -25.50
N TYR A 299 9.19 6.21 -26.52
CA TYR A 299 7.79 5.77 -26.39
C TYR A 299 7.60 4.36 -26.97
N ASN A 300 8.66 3.81 -27.59
CA ASN A 300 8.59 2.52 -28.24
C ASN A 300 8.84 1.40 -27.22
N ARG A 301 7.84 0.56 -27.02
CA ARG A 301 7.92 -0.64 -26.17
C ARG A 301 8.38 -1.84 -26.99
N GLY A 302 9.58 -1.75 -27.53
CA GLY A 302 10.23 -2.84 -28.25
C GLY A 302 10.57 -4.03 -27.34
N LEU A 303 11.43 -4.93 -27.84
CA LEU A 303 11.95 -6.08 -27.09
C LEU A 303 12.79 -5.67 -25.86
N PHE A 304 13.20 -4.41 -25.80
CA PHE A 304 14.07 -3.85 -24.77
C PHE A 304 13.40 -2.62 -24.16
N GLU A 305 13.13 -2.67 -22.84
CA GLU A 305 12.52 -1.56 -22.09
C GLU A 305 13.60 -0.61 -21.58
N TYR A 306 13.65 0.61 -22.11
CA TYR A 306 14.42 1.74 -21.58
C TYR A 306 13.56 3.00 -21.71
N ASP A 307 13.89 4.04 -20.97
CA ASP A 307 13.06 5.25 -20.88
C ASP A 307 13.60 6.39 -21.76
N ALA A 308 14.92 6.44 -21.98
CA ALA A 308 15.55 7.42 -22.86
C ALA A 308 16.81 6.90 -23.54
N LEU A 309 17.19 7.50 -24.67
CA LEU A 309 18.47 7.29 -25.36
C LEU A 309 19.22 8.62 -25.44
N ILE A 310 20.30 8.75 -24.63
CA ILE A 310 21.07 9.99 -24.52
C ILE A 310 22.50 9.71 -24.92
N ASN A 311 22.96 10.33 -26.02
CA ASN A 311 24.33 10.18 -26.54
C ASN A 311 24.77 8.71 -26.72
N GLY A 312 23.86 7.84 -27.17
CA GLY A 312 24.13 6.41 -27.35
C GLY A 312 24.15 5.60 -26.03
N ILE A 313 23.69 6.17 -24.93
CA ILE A 313 23.49 5.49 -23.65
C ILE A 313 22.02 5.21 -23.46
N TYR A 314 21.67 3.97 -23.22
CA TYR A 314 20.31 3.54 -22.87
C TYR A 314 20.05 3.83 -21.39
N VAL A 315 19.08 4.68 -21.09
CA VAL A 315 18.76 5.10 -19.71
C VAL A 315 17.47 4.44 -19.26
N PHE A 316 17.52 3.77 -18.11
CA PHE A 316 16.37 3.14 -17.46
C PHE A 316 16.11 3.83 -16.11
N SER A 317 14.90 4.31 -15.91
CA SER A 317 14.48 4.88 -14.63
C SER A 317 13.88 3.81 -13.73
N HIS A 318 14.50 3.57 -12.57
CA HIS A 318 13.98 2.72 -11.50
C HIS A 318 13.37 3.54 -10.34
N LEU A 319 13.10 4.82 -10.55
CA LEU A 319 12.44 5.66 -9.57
C LEU A 319 10.99 5.20 -9.29
N ASP A 320 10.41 4.43 -10.19
CA ASP A 320 9.12 3.77 -10.00
C ASP A 320 9.19 2.53 -9.10
N SER A 321 10.38 2.01 -8.77
CA SER A 321 10.62 0.75 -8.05
C SER A 321 9.92 -0.47 -8.65
N ASP A 322 9.73 -0.50 -9.96
CA ASP A 322 9.08 -1.62 -10.65
C ASP A 322 10.05 -2.81 -10.82
N LEU A 323 9.90 -3.82 -9.98
CA LEU A 323 10.73 -5.02 -10.00
C LEU A 323 10.53 -5.85 -11.28
N ALA A 324 9.32 -5.90 -11.83
CA ALA A 324 9.04 -6.67 -13.04
C ALA A 324 9.73 -6.04 -14.27
N ARG A 325 9.73 -4.71 -14.36
CA ARG A 325 10.51 -3.99 -15.38
C ARG A 325 12.01 -4.22 -15.20
N LEU A 326 12.48 -4.21 -13.97
CA LEU A 326 13.90 -4.41 -13.65
C LEU A 326 14.40 -5.80 -14.06
N VAL A 327 13.59 -6.85 -13.87
CA VAL A 327 13.90 -8.22 -14.35
C VAL A 327 14.05 -8.21 -15.88
N ARG A 328 13.03 -7.68 -16.60
CA ARG A 328 13.06 -7.62 -18.07
C ARG A 328 14.23 -6.79 -18.59
N PHE A 329 14.55 -5.67 -17.93
CA PHE A 329 15.72 -4.86 -18.25
C PHE A 329 17.01 -5.65 -18.10
N LYS A 330 17.23 -6.33 -16.96
CA LYS A 330 18.42 -7.16 -16.73
C LYS A 330 18.57 -8.27 -17.77
N GLU A 331 17.50 -9.00 -18.06
CA GLU A 331 17.48 -10.06 -19.07
C GLU A 331 17.89 -9.51 -20.46
N ALA A 332 17.39 -8.34 -20.82
CA ALA A 332 17.69 -7.71 -22.09
C ALA A 332 19.17 -7.28 -22.19
N ILE A 333 19.69 -6.56 -21.19
CA ILE A 333 21.07 -6.04 -21.23
C ILE A 333 22.13 -7.14 -21.11
N THR A 334 21.81 -8.28 -20.52
CA THR A 334 22.72 -9.42 -20.42
C THR A 334 23.09 -9.96 -21.82
N ASN A 335 22.21 -9.82 -22.80
CA ASN A 335 22.37 -10.35 -24.14
C ASN A 335 22.67 -9.26 -25.20
N GLN A 336 22.87 -8.01 -24.78
CA GLN A 336 23.09 -6.89 -25.68
C GLN A 336 24.42 -6.19 -25.43
N THR A 337 25.02 -5.67 -26.49
CA THR A 337 26.17 -4.78 -26.41
C THR A 337 25.69 -3.33 -26.40
N GLY A 338 26.12 -2.56 -25.39
CA GLY A 338 25.70 -1.15 -25.27
C GLY A 338 26.23 -0.52 -23.98
N ARG A 339 25.93 0.74 -23.82
CA ARG A 339 26.14 1.45 -22.53
C ARG A 339 24.79 1.65 -21.88
N PHE A 340 24.68 1.22 -20.63
CA PHE A 340 23.43 1.24 -19.89
C PHE A 340 23.59 2.05 -18.62
N GLU A 341 22.61 2.89 -18.35
CA GLU A 341 22.53 3.71 -17.15
C GLU A 341 21.20 3.48 -16.44
N VAL A 342 21.24 3.42 -15.12
CA VAL A 342 20.04 3.29 -14.27
C VAL A 342 19.93 4.48 -13.34
N LEU A 343 18.81 5.17 -13.40
CA LEU A 343 18.46 6.24 -12.47
C LEU A 343 17.68 5.66 -11.31
N CYS A 344 18.07 6.00 -10.07
CA CYS A 344 17.41 5.50 -8.86
C CYS A 344 17.47 6.51 -7.72
N TYR A 345 16.69 6.28 -6.67
CA TYR A 345 16.87 7.00 -5.42
C TYR A 345 18.11 6.50 -4.65
N PRO A 346 18.74 7.34 -3.80
CA PRO A 346 19.93 6.96 -3.05
C PRO A 346 19.80 5.66 -2.24
N HIS A 347 18.63 5.42 -1.63
CA HIS A 347 18.38 4.21 -0.83
C HIS A 347 18.29 2.94 -1.67
N GLN A 348 17.99 3.03 -2.97
CA GLN A 348 17.89 1.90 -3.89
C GLN A 348 19.26 1.49 -4.47
N MET A 349 20.27 2.37 -4.40
CA MET A 349 21.55 2.18 -5.10
C MET A 349 22.24 0.85 -4.70
N HIS A 350 22.21 0.48 -3.43
CA HIS A 350 22.92 -0.70 -2.93
C HIS A 350 22.37 -1.99 -3.56
N PHE A 351 21.06 -2.22 -3.47
CA PHE A 351 20.48 -3.46 -4.01
C PHE A 351 20.55 -3.51 -5.54
N LEU A 352 20.45 -2.36 -6.23
CA LEU A 352 20.61 -2.31 -7.68
C LEU A 352 22.01 -2.67 -8.12
N ARG A 353 23.06 -2.21 -7.41
CA ARG A 353 24.44 -2.63 -7.67
C ARG A 353 24.63 -4.13 -7.47
N GLU A 354 24.05 -4.68 -6.43
CA GLU A 354 24.13 -6.11 -6.15
C GLU A 354 23.37 -6.94 -7.20
N TYR A 355 22.21 -6.48 -7.63
CA TYR A 355 21.40 -7.20 -8.62
C TYR A 355 21.92 -7.09 -10.06
N LEU A 356 22.33 -5.89 -10.50
CA LEU A 356 22.75 -5.62 -11.88
C LEU A 356 24.28 -5.76 -12.09
N GLY A 357 25.07 -5.73 -11.02
CA GLY A 357 26.52 -5.83 -11.09
C GLY A 357 27.17 -4.68 -11.87
N GLN A 358 28.14 -5.02 -12.69
CA GLN A 358 28.89 -4.06 -13.50
C GLN A 358 28.28 -3.82 -14.90
N LEU A 359 27.11 -4.38 -15.18
CA LEU A 359 26.45 -4.23 -16.48
C LEU A 359 25.97 -2.80 -16.73
N VAL A 360 25.78 -2.01 -15.69
CA VAL A 360 25.20 -0.68 -15.75
C VAL A 360 25.98 0.35 -14.94
N THR A 361 25.87 1.63 -15.32
CA THR A 361 26.24 2.77 -14.48
C THR A 361 25.00 3.21 -13.70
N ILE A 362 25.10 3.34 -12.37
CA ILE A 362 24.00 3.78 -11.53
C ILE A 362 24.19 5.24 -11.14
N LYS A 363 23.17 6.06 -11.40
CA LYS A 363 23.09 7.47 -10.97
C LYS A 363 21.91 7.67 -10.04
N THR A 364 22.11 8.49 -9.03
CA THR A 364 21.06 8.80 -8.05
C THR A 364 20.39 10.12 -8.36
N ILE A 365 19.09 10.13 -8.19
CA ILE A 365 18.22 11.31 -8.23
C ILE A 365 17.70 11.56 -6.83
N ASP A 366 17.71 12.83 -6.41
CA ASP A 366 17.18 13.19 -5.11
C ASP A 366 15.65 13.08 -5.07
N MET A 367 15.14 12.40 -4.05
CA MET A 367 13.69 12.21 -3.88
C MET A 367 12.98 13.53 -3.57
N ASP A 368 13.64 14.47 -2.88
CA ASP A 368 13.03 15.76 -2.54
C ASP A 368 12.72 16.58 -3.80
N SER A 369 13.60 16.51 -4.80
CA SER A 369 13.38 17.16 -6.10
C SER A 369 12.18 16.57 -6.84
N VAL A 370 12.04 15.23 -6.85
CA VAL A 370 10.92 14.55 -7.50
C VAL A 370 9.61 14.85 -6.78
N GLU A 371 9.61 14.85 -5.45
CA GLU A 371 8.43 15.15 -4.64
C GLU A 371 7.98 16.61 -4.77
N ALA A 372 8.91 17.56 -4.91
CA ALA A 372 8.59 18.96 -5.10
C ALA A 372 7.79 19.20 -6.40
N GLU A 373 8.08 18.44 -7.45
CA GLU A 373 7.44 18.60 -8.76
C GLU A 373 6.19 17.72 -8.91
N LEU A 374 6.22 16.48 -8.39
CA LEU A 374 5.17 15.51 -8.60
C LEU A 374 4.32 15.25 -7.35
N GLY A 375 4.84 15.62 -6.18
CA GLY A 375 4.14 15.36 -4.93
C GLY A 375 2.73 15.95 -4.96
N PRO A 376 1.71 15.24 -4.45
CA PRO A 376 0.42 15.86 -4.23
C PRO A 376 0.69 17.09 -3.37
N GLU A 377 0.15 18.25 -3.77
CA GLU A 377 0.13 19.41 -2.87
C GLU A 377 -0.18 18.86 -1.50
N ARG A 378 0.73 19.01 -0.54
CA ARG A 378 0.54 18.52 0.83
C ARG A 378 -0.72 19.19 1.33
N ARG A 379 -1.87 18.62 0.94
CA ARG A 379 -3.15 19.04 1.50
C ARG A 379 -2.96 18.85 2.98
N ASN A 380 -2.89 19.96 3.67
CA ASN A 380 -2.81 19.98 5.12
C ASN A 380 -3.92 19.08 5.64
N LEU A 381 -3.60 17.79 5.86
CA LEU A 381 -4.50 16.80 6.47
C LEU A 381 -4.94 17.25 7.87
N LEU A 382 -4.43 18.42 8.32
CA LEU A 382 -4.78 19.10 9.54
C LEU A 382 -6.06 19.95 9.43
N GLU A 383 -6.58 20.20 8.21
CA GLU A 383 -7.71 21.12 7.99
C GLU A 383 -9.04 20.44 7.61
N ARG A 384 -9.13 19.10 7.57
CA ARG A 384 -10.39 18.39 7.33
C ARG A 384 -10.92 17.67 8.55
#